data_abad2976ebf30cc32e2c1b13ed50f99a
#
_entry.id   abad2976ebf30cc32e2c1b13ed50f99a
#
_cell.length_a   1.000
_cell.length_b   1.000
_cell.length_c   1.000
_cell.angle_alpha   90.00
_cell.angle_beta   90.00
_cell.angle_gamma   90.00
#
_symmetry.space_group_name_H-M   'P 1'
#
loop_
_entity.id
_entity.type
_entity.pdbx_description
1 polymer ?
#
loop_
_entity_poly.entity_id
_entity_poly.type
_entity_poly.pdbx_seq_one_letter_code
_entity_poly.pdbx_strand_id
1 'polypeptide(L)'
;MPFNTVGIGPIPSTPPIRYSPTLQATGLTFTGTNSTYPTYDSYYVKQGYLVSFWIKIDLSTVTNFGTGQIKVDLPYAPHTATMNHFPGWVWYDPNGGDPDLSNHIILNVDHLPGSQTLDLHWLGGDTPSPKPVREYVLTGTSPYTLTTISKIYINGNYFTDIL
;
A
#
# COMPACT_ATOMS: atom_id res chain seq x y z
N MET A 1 -34.81 16.40 -36.10
CA MET A 1 -33.33 16.54 -36.03
C MET A 1 -32.77 15.21 -35.60
N PRO A 2 -31.93 14.51 -36.37
CA PRO A 2 -31.32 13.28 -35.94
C PRO A 2 -30.25 13.60 -34.90
N PHE A 3 -30.34 12.94 -33.74
CA PHE A 3 -29.28 12.95 -32.73
C PHE A 3 -28.06 12.19 -33.32
N ASN A 4 -26.97 12.94 -33.50
CA ASN A 4 -25.68 12.33 -33.86
C ASN A 4 -25.19 11.56 -32.64
N THR A 5 -25.38 10.25 -32.60
CA THR A 5 -24.73 9.38 -31.65
C THR A 5 -23.26 9.32 -32.04
N VAL A 6 -22.45 10.15 -31.38
CA VAL A 6 -21.00 9.97 -31.39
C VAL A 6 -20.74 8.60 -30.77
N GLY A 7 -20.46 7.63 -31.63
CA GLY A 7 -20.05 6.30 -31.17
C GLY A 7 -18.78 6.47 -30.35
N ILE A 8 -18.90 6.34 -29.03
CA ILE A 8 -17.73 6.18 -28.18
C ILE A 8 -17.16 4.81 -28.56
N GLY A 9 -16.10 4.81 -29.37
CA GLY A 9 -15.35 3.61 -29.66
C GLY A 9 -14.90 2.94 -28.36
N PRO A 10 -14.63 1.64 -28.35
CA PRO A 10 -14.19 0.95 -27.14
C PRO A 10 -12.98 1.68 -26.58
N ILE A 11 -13.08 2.10 -25.33
CA ILE A 11 -11.94 2.70 -24.60
C ILE A 11 -10.83 1.64 -24.61
N PRO A 12 -9.65 1.92 -25.17
CA PRO A 12 -8.58 0.94 -25.19
C PRO A 12 -8.24 0.59 -23.74
N SER A 13 -8.50 -0.65 -23.36
CA SER A 13 -8.15 -1.16 -22.04
C SER A 13 -6.63 -1.32 -21.97
N THR A 14 -5.96 -0.45 -21.23
CA THR A 14 -4.56 -0.66 -20.92
C THR A 14 -4.46 -1.86 -19.98
N PRO A 15 -3.74 -2.93 -20.33
CA PRO A 15 -3.59 -4.07 -19.44
C PRO A 15 -2.84 -3.67 -18.16
N PRO A 16 -3.13 -4.32 -17.02
CA PRO A 16 -2.39 -4.09 -15.80
C PRO A 16 -0.90 -4.42 -16.00
N ILE A 17 -0.05 -3.52 -15.51
CA ILE A 17 1.41 -3.68 -15.53
C ILE A 17 1.85 -4.14 -14.15
N ARG A 18 2.60 -5.23 -14.11
CA ARG A 18 3.20 -5.72 -12.87
C ARG A 18 4.35 -4.81 -12.46
N TYR A 19 4.47 -4.51 -11.17
CA TYR A 19 5.63 -3.82 -10.61
C TYR A 19 5.97 -4.36 -9.21
N SER A 20 7.18 -4.06 -8.77
CA SER A 20 7.67 -4.48 -7.45
C SER A 20 7.88 -3.23 -6.59
N PRO A 21 6.95 -2.90 -5.70
CA PRO A 21 7.14 -1.79 -4.79
C PRO A 21 8.30 -2.07 -3.82
N THR A 22 9.04 -1.05 -3.43
CA THR A 22 10.07 -1.15 -2.40
C THR A 22 9.44 -0.89 -1.04
N LEU A 23 9.69 -1.78 -0.08
CA LEU A 23 9.36 -1.56 1.32
C LEU A 23 10.55 -0.94 2.04
N GLN A 24 10.32 0.10 2.80
CA GLN A 24 11.36 0.84 3.51
C GLN A 24 10.99 0.97 4.99
N ALA A 25 11.96 0.78 5.87
CA ALA A 25 11.90 1.17 7.28
C ALA A 25 13.32 1.22 7.84
N THR A 26 13.56 1.99 8.89
CA THR A 26 14.87 2.05 9.54
C THR A 26 15.22 0.70 10.15
N GLY A 27 16.34 0.12 9.74
CA GLY A 27 16.79 -1.18 10.24
C GLY A 27 16.10 -2.39 9.62
N LEU A 28 15.29 -2.20 8.59
CA LEU A 28 14.64 -3.27 7.83
C LEU A 28 15.69 -4.05 7.04
N THR A 29 15.69 -5.39 7.15
CA THR A 29 16.59 -6.28 6.41
C THR A 29 15.85 -7.47 5.82
N PHE A 30 16.43 -8.07 4.77
CA PHE A 30 15.84 -9.16 4.00
C PHE A 30 16.81 -10.31 3.80
N THR A 31 16.29 -11.51 3.53
CA THR A 31 17.08 -12.63 3.00
C THR A 31 17.39 -12.39 1.52
N GLY A 32 18.68 -12.31 1.18
CA GLY A 32 19.14 -12.14 -0.20
C GLY A 32 19.77 -10.77 -0.47
N THR A 33 20.39 -10.64 -1.64
CA THR A 33 21.15 -9.45 -2.07
C THR A 33 20.31 -8.35 -2.70
N ASN A 34 19.03 -8.60 -2.92
CA ASN A 34 18.13 -7.64 -3.54
C ASN A 34 17.06 -7.17 -2.54
N SER A 35 17.05 -5.90 -2.26
CA SER A 35 15.99 -5.20 -1.51
C SER A 35 14.63 -5.16 -2.22
N THR A 36 14.50 -5.86 -3.33
CA THR A 36 13.26 -5.99 -4.08
C THR A 36 12.47 -7.18 -3.55
N TYR A 37 11.29 -6.91 -3.01
CA TYR A 37 10.36 -7.95 -2.62
C TYR A 37 9.86 -8.74 -3.81
N PRO A 38 9.67 -10.03 -3.67
CA PRO A 38 8.79 -10.75 -4.56
C PRO A 38 7.33 -10.37 -4.27
N THR A 39 6.96 -9.14 -4.59
CA THR A 39 5.57 -8.71 -4.60
C THR A 39 4.94 -9.18 -5.88
N TYR A 40 4.68 -10.46 -5.95
CA TYR A 40 4.24 -11.11 -7.18
C TYR A 40 2.87 -10.64 -7.66
N ASP A 41 2.13 -9.91 -6.83
CA ASP A 41 0.75 -9.53 -7.10
C ASP A 41 0.51 -8.02 -7.00
N SER A 42 1.52 -7.19 -7.22
CA SER A 42 1.35 -5.74 -7.30
C SER A 42 1.27 -5.29 -8.75
N TYR A 43 0.26 -4.49 -9.04
CA TYR A 43 -0.07 -4.05 -10.39
C TYR A 43 -0.49 -2.59 -10.40
N TYR A 44 -0.36 -1.97 -11.55
CA TYR A 44 -0.98 -0.68 -11.84
C TYR A 44 -1.52 -0.64 -13.25
N VAL A 45 -2.46 0.28 -13.47
CA VAL A 45 -2.95 0.69 -14.79
C VAL A 45 -2.78 2.19 -14.87
N LYS A 46 -2.20 2.68 -15.95
CA LYS A 46 -2.04 4.11 -16.21
C LYS A 46 -2.85 4.49 -17.45
N GLN A 47 -3.72 5.48 -17.29
CA GLN A 47 -4.54 6.06 -18.36
C GLN A 47 -4.36 7.59 -18.36
N GLY A 48 -3.53 8.09 -19.28
CA GLY A 48 -3.11 9.49 -19.24
C GLY A 48 -2.40 9.80 -17.92
N TYR A 49 -2.94 10.74 -17.17
CA TYR A 49 -2.43 11.14 -15.86
C TYR A 49 -2.99 10.32 -14.69
N LEU A 50 -4.03 9.52 -14.90
CA LEU A 50 -4.63 8.69 -13.85
C LEU A 50 -3.86 7.37 -13.70
N VAL A 51 -3.46 7.07 -12.48
CA VAL A 51 -2.85 5.79 -12.07
C VAL A 51 -3.78 5.10 -11.08
N SER A 52 -4.19 3.88 -11.42
CA SER A 52 -4.86 2.96 -10.51
C SER A 52 -3.87 1.88 -10.10
N PHE A 53 -3.77 1.56 -8.81
CA PHE A 53 -2.78 0.61 -8.33
C PHE A 53 -3.34 -0.36 -7.29
N TRP A 54 -2.73 -1.53 -7.22
CA TRP A 54 -2.93 -2.57 -6.21
C TRP A 54 -1.57 -3.06 -5.74
N ILE A 55 -1.32 -2.93 -4.47
CA ILE A 55 -0.09 -3.38 -3.82
C ILE A 55 -0.43 -4.54 -2.90
N LYS A 56 0.31 -5.63 -3.05
CA LYS A 56 0.34 -6.73 -2.11
C LYS A 56 1.80 -7.05 -1.81
N ILE A 57 2.18 -6.90 -0.56
CA ILE A 57 3.53 -7.19 -0.09
C ILE A 57 3.48 -8.40 0.82
N ASP A 58 4.16 -9.46 0.44
CA ASP A 58 4.40 -10.62 1.28
C ASP A 58 5.68 -10.41 2.09
N LEU A 59 5.59 -10.52 3.41
CA LEU A 59 6.71 -10.25 4.31
C LEU A 59 7.59 -11.47 4.56
N SER A 60 7.41 -12.56 3.80
CA SER A 60 8.11 -13.86 4.02
C SER A 60 9.63 -13.78 3.92
N THR A 61 10.16 -12.78 3.23
CA THR A 61 11.62 -12.60 3.08
C THR A 61 12.23 -11.62 4.09
N VAL A 62 11.40 -11.00 4.94
CA VAL A 62 11.89 -10.07 5.96
C VAL A 62 12.59 -10.82 7.07
N THR A 63 13.83 -10.46 7.37
CA THR A 63 14.61 -11.02 8.47
C THR A 63 14.65 -10.15 9.70
N ASN A 64 14.50 -8.83 9.50
CA ASN A 64 14.35 -7.85 10.57
C ASN A 64 13.40 -6.75 10.09
N PHE A 65 12.33 -6.53 10.84
CA PHE A 65 11.30 -5.53 10.52
C PHE A 65 11.70 -4.10 10.86
N GLY A 66 12.83 -3.90 11.55
CA GLY A 66 13.28 -2.59 11.98
C GLY A 66 12.38 -1.92 13.02
N THR A 67 12.68 -0.67 13.32
CA THR A 67 11.93 0.13 14.32
C THR A 67 11.30 1.40 13.74
N GLY A 68 11.63 1.73 12.48
CA GLY A 68 11.12 2.92 11.82
C GLY A 68 9.73 2.73 11.22
N GLN A 69 9.15 3.84 10.78
CA GLN A 69 7.92 3.83 10.01
C GLN A 69 8.06 3.01 8.75
N ILE A 70 7.09 2.17 8.48
CA ILE A 70 7.01 1.41 7.24
C ILE A 70 6.48 2.32 6.13
N LYS A 71 7.20 2.35 5.01
CA LYS A 71 6.87 3.10 3.79
C LYS A 71 6.91 2.19 2.58
N VAL A 72 6.14 2.52 1.56
CA VAL A 72 6.03 1.74 0.32
C VAL A 72 6.05 2.67 -0.89
N ASP A 73 6.80 2.32 -1.95
CA ASP A 73 6.87 3.12 -3.16
C ASP A 73 5.65 2.93 -4.06
N LEU A 74 5.20 4.02 -4.68
CA LEU A 74 4.23 4.04 -5.76
C LEU A 74 4.91 3.79 -7.13
N PRO A 75 4.17 3.27 -8.13
CA PRO A 75 4.72 3.03 -9.48
C PRO A 75 5.15 4.32 -10.21
N TYR A 76 4.51 5.44 -9.90
CA TYR A 76 4.83 6.77 -10.40
C TYR A 76 4.73 7.79 -9.27
N ALA A 77 5.51 8.87 -9.38
CA ALA A 77 5.34 10.00 -8.47
C ALA A 77 3.95 10.63 -8.67
N PRO A 78 3.15 10.78 -7.62
CA PRO A 78 1.90 11.52 -7.69
C PRO A 78 2.12 13.00 -8.02
N HIS A 79 1.04 13.65 -8.46
CA HIS A 79 1.05 15.09 -8.70
C HIS A 79 1.53 15.85 -7.46
N THR A 80 2.48 16.79 -7.66
CA THR A 80 3.22 17.43 -6.57
C THR A 80 2.37 18.32 -5.65
N ALA A 81 1.17 18.73 -6.11
CA ALA A 81 0.27 19.60 -5.34
C ALA A 81 -0.82 18.85 -4.56
N THR A 82 -0.89 17.51 -4.67
CA THR A 82 -1.97 16.74 -4.06
C THR A 82 -1.48 15.89 -2.90
N MET A 83 -2.19 15.95 -1.79
CA MET A 83 -2.12 14.95 -0.73
C MET A 83 -3.19 13.90 -1.03
N ASN A 84 -2.83 12.63 -0.92
CA ASN A 84 -3.74 11.53 -1.16
C ASN A 84 -3.76 10.61 0.06
N HIS A 85 -4.95 10.04 0.31
CA HIS A 85 -5.16 9.02 1.33
C HIS A 85 -5.70 7.76 0.66
N PHE A 86 -5.14 6.61 1.01
CA PHE A 86 -5.53 5.33 0.43
C PHE A 86 -5.91 4.33 1.52
N PRO A 87 -6.94 3.53 1.29
CA PRO A 87 -7.25 2.43 2.18
C PRO A 87 -6.23 1.31 2.05
N GLY A 88 -5.95 0.67 3.15
CA GLY A 88 -5.12 -0.52 3.18
C GLY A 88 -5.42 -1.39 4.39
N TRP A 89 -4.82 -2.55 4.44
CA TRP A 89 -4.84 -3.42 5.61
C TRP A 89 -3.60 -4.30 5.67
N VAL A 90 -3.24 -4.70 6.89
CA VAL A 90 -2.27 -5.75 7.12
C VAL A 90 -3.01 -7.00 7.54
N TRP A 91 -2.81 -8.08 6.82
CA TRP A 91 -3.16 -9.40 7.32
C TRP A 91 -2.09 -9.83 8.31
N TYR A 92 -2.50 -10.12 9.53
CA TYR A 92 -1.64 -10.48 10.63
C TYR A 92 -2.16 -11.75 11.29
N ASP A 93 -1.31 -12.77 11.40
CA ASP A 93 -1.61 -14.00 12.12
C ASP A 93 -0.66 -14.15 13.31
N PRO A 94 -1.14 -13.88 14.53
CA PRO A 94 -0.30 -13.97 15.73
C PRO A 94 0.06 -15.41 16.10
N ASN A 95 -0.66 -16.41 15.56
CA ASN A 95 -0.57 -17.80 16.01
C ASN A 95 0.01 -18.75 14.96
N GLY A 96 0.49 -18.23 13.82
CA GLY A 96 1.30 -19.01 12.89
C GLY A 96 0.53 -19.96 11.97
N GLY A 97 -0.66 -19.59 11.51
CA GLY A 97 -1.35 -20.32 10.44
C GLY A 97 -2.77 -20.77 10.76
N ASP A 98 -3.35 -20.27 11.84
CA ASP A 98 -4.77 -20.48 12.12
C ASP A 98 -5.61 -19.39 11.41
N PRO A 99 -6.32 -19.73 10.31
CA PRO A 99 -7.11 -18.75 9.56
C PRO A 99 -8.26 -18.16 10.38
N ASP A 100 -8.71 -18.82 11.42
CA ASP A 100 -9.81 -18.37 12.26
C ASP A 100 -9.36 -17.33 13.31
N LEU A 101 -8.04 -17.22 13.52
CA LEU A 101 -7.43 -16.25 14.44
C LEU A 101 -6.65 -15.13 13.70
N SER A 102 -6.72 -15.10 12.38
CA SER A 102 -6.12 -14.03 11.59
C SER A 102 -6.82 -12.71 11.84
N ASN A 103 -6.04 -11.67 12.12
CA ASN A 103 -6.54 -10.33 12.32
C ASN A 103 -6.16 -9.42 11.17
N HIS A 104 -7.02 -8.44 10.90
CA HIS A 104 -6.76 -7.38 9.95
C HIS A 104 -6.52 -6.08 10.70
N ILE A 105 -5.37 -5.47 10.45
CA ILE A 105 -5.07 -4.11 10.91
C ILE A 105 -5.50 -3.18 9.78
N ILE A 106 -6.43 -2.29 10.05
CA ILE A 106 -6.87 -1.28 9.08
C ILE A 106 -5.80 -0.19 8.99
N LEU A 107 -5.40 0.12 7.77
CA LEU A 107 -4.44 1.18 7.48
C LEU A 107 -5.16 2.41 6.90
N ASN A 108 -4.69 3.58 7.30
CA ASN A 108 -4.76 4.80 6.53
C ASN A 108 -3.37 5.05 5.93
N VAL A 109 -3.30 5.15 4.63
CA VAL A 109 -2.03 5.24 3.92
C VAL A 109 -1.92 6.62 3.29
N ASP A 110 -0.93 7.38 3.72
CA ASP A 110 -0.76 8.76 3.34
C ASP A 110 0.31 8.92 2.27
N HIS A 111 0.00 9.73 1.28
CA HIS A 111 0.95 10.26 0.33
C HIS A 111 1.16 11.74 0.59
N LEU A 112 2.40 12.13 0.87
CA LEU A 112 2.78 13.52 1.04
C LEU A 112 3.14 14.15 -0.32
N PRO A 113 2.77 15.42 -0.58
CA PRO A 113 3.11 16.13 -1.81
C PRO A 113 4.61 16.06 -2.12
N GLY A 114 4.94 15.73 -3.37
CA GLY A 114 6.34 15.62 -3.83
C GLY A 114 7.07 14.34 -3.43
N SER A 115 6.42 13.42 -2.71
CA SER A 115 6.99 12.11 -2.38
C SER A 115 6.48 11.05 -3.37
N GLN A 116 7.28 10.05 -3.67
CA GLN A 116 6.83 8.83 -4.35
C GLN A 116 6.51 7.71 -3.35
N THR A 117 6.71 7.96 -2.07
CA THR A 117 6.49 6.97 -1.01
C THR A 117 5.14 7.19 -0.31
N LEU A 118 4.54 6.10 0.08
CA LEU A 118 3.37 6.03 0.95
C LEU A 118 3.83 5.83 2.39
N ASP A 119 3.31 6.64 3.29
CA ASP A 119 3.49 6.52 4.74
C ASP A 119 2.35 5.68 5.31
N LEU A 120 2.66 4.55 5.94
CA LEU A 120 1.66 3.64 6.47
C LEU A 120 1.33 3.98 7.92
N HIS A 121 0.05 4.25 8.16
CA HIS A 121 -0.51 4.47 9.49
C HIS A 121 -1.58 3.42 9.78
N TRP A 122 -1.73 3.03 11.03
CA TRP A 122 -2.83 2.17 11.46
C TRP A 122 -3.85 2.96 12.28
N LEU A 123 -5.10 2.55 12.19
CA LEU A 123 -6.19 3.15 12.93
C LEU A 123 -6.43 2.37 14.22
N GLY A 124 -6.29 3.02 15.33
CA GLY A 124 -6.50 2.42 16.65
C GLY A 124 -7.23 3.33 17.61
N GLY A 125 -7.86 2.73 18.60
CA GLY A 125 -8.45 3.43 19.74
C GLY A 125 -7.71 3.08 21.02
N ASP A 126 -7.41 4.07 21.85
CA ASP A 126 -6.96 3.82 23.21
C ASP A 126 -8.14 3.30 24.05
N THR A 127 -7.94 2.21 24.76
CA THR A 127 -8.91 1.78 25.79
C THR A 127 -8.68 2.55 27.08
N PRO A 128 -9.74 2.95 27.83
CA PRO A 128 -11.15 2.61 27.65
C PRO A 128 -11.94 3.62 26.79
N SER A 129 -12.93 3.04 26.07
CA SER A 129 -13.94 3.79 25.29
C SER A 129 -14.74 4.80 26.16
N PRO A 130 -15.15 5.98 25.60
CA PRO A 130 -15.10 6.36 24.20
C PRO A 130 -13.97 7.35 23.91
N LYS A 131 -12.88 6.90 23.31
CA LYS A 131 -11.86 7.81 22.77
C LYS A 131 -11.93 7.86 21.26
N PRO A 132 -11.58 9.00 20.63
CA PRO A 132 -11.54 9.09 19.18
C PRO A 132 -10.54 8.10 18.61
N VAL A 133 -10.86 7.52 17.45
CA VAL A 133 -9.90 6.75 16.66
C VAL A 133 -8.74 7.68 16.30
N ARG A 134 -7.52 7.23 16.52
CA ARG A 134 -6.30 7.96 16.21
C ARG A 134 -5.47 7.21 15.17
N GLU A 135 -4.68 7.97 14.45
CA GLU A 135 -3.68 7.44 13.55
C GLU A 135 -2.35 7.27 14.29
N TYR A 136 -1.74 6.13 14.07
CA TYR A 136 -0.44 5.79 14.60
C TYR A 136 0.44 5.27 13.48
N VAL A 137 1.72 5.55 13.55
CA VAL A 137 2.71 5.04 12.60
C VAL A 137 2.75 3.51 12.64
N LEU A 138 2.62 2.86 11.48
CA LEU A 138 2.87 1.43 11.36
C LEU A 138 4.37 1.18 11.40
N THR A 139 4.80 0.34 12.32
CA THR A 139 6.20 -0.13 12.45
C THR A 139 6.25 -1.66 12.46
N GLY A 140 7.44 -2.23 12.48
CA GLY A 140 7.61 -3.67 12.63
C GLY A 140 7.04 -4.27 13.93
N THR A 141 6.79 -3.42 14.93
CA THR A 141 6.35 -3.85 16.28
C THR A 141 5.08 -3.16 16.78
N SER A 142 4.55 -2.18 16.05
CA SER A 142 3.36 -1.44 16.43
C SER A 142 2.34 -1.41 15.27
N PRO A 143 1.06 -1.73 15.49
CA PRO A 143 0.39 -2.07 16.77
C PRO A 143 0.69 -3.46 17.30
N TYR A 144 1.14 -4.35 16.43
CA TYR A 144 1.53 -5.73 16.74
C TYR A 144 2.85 -6.05 16.06
N THR A 145 3.60 -7.01 16.58
CA THR A 145 4.82 -7.47 15.94
C THR A 145 4.48 -8.15 14.61
N LEU A 146 4.92 -7.56 13.51
CA LEU A 146 4.80 -8.17 12.19
C LEU A 146 5.68 -9.41 12.11
N THR A 147 5.23 -10.39 11.35
CA THR A 147 5.91 -11.66 11.16
C THR A 147 6.12 -11.94 9.67
N THR A 148 6.92 -12.96 9.36
CA THR A 148 7.18 -13.38 7.98
C THR A 148 5.94 -13.91 7.24
N ILE A 149 4.86 -14.20 7.95
CA ILE A 149 3.58 -14.61 7.35
C ILE A 149 2.63 -13.43 7.13
N SER A 150 2.95 -12.25 7.68
CA SER A 150 2.11 -11.05 7.49
C SER A 150 2.16 -10.56 6.04
N LYS A 151 1.07 -9.93 5.60
CA LYS A 151 0.93 -9.36 4.26
C LYS A 151 0.31 -7.98 4.35
N ILE A 152 0.83 -7.06 3.54
CA ILE A 152 0.31 -5.69 3.44
C ILE A 152 -0.45 -5.55 2.12
N TYR A 153 -1.63 -4.96 2.17
CA TYR A 153 -2.48 -4.69 1.02
C TYR A 153 -2.83 -3.20 0.99
N ILE A 154 -2.63 -2.58 -0.17
CA ILE A 154 -2.97 -1.16 -0.39
C ILE A 154 -3.53 -1.05 -1.81
N ASN A 155 -4.56 -0.25 -2.00
CA ASN A 155 -5.08 0.05 -3.32
C ASN A 155 -5.57 1.50 -3.41
N GLY A 156 -5.60 2.03 -4.61
CA GLY A 156 -6.07 3.40 -4.80
C GLY A 156 -5.91 3.93 -6.21
N ASN A 157 -6.26 5.19 -6.35
CA ASN A 157 -6.12 5.95 -7.57
C ASN A 157 -5.53 7.32 -7.27
N TYR A 158 -4.66 7.80 -8.13
CA TYR A 158 -4.08 9.14 -8.00
C TYR A 158 -3.72 9.71 -9.38
N PHE A 159 -3.49 11.01 -9.43
CA PHE A 159 -2.97 11.67 -10.61
C PHE A 159 -1.46 11.83 -10.53
N THR A 160 -0.77 11.68 -11.65
CA THR A 160 0.67 11.90 -11.83
C THR A 160 0.90 13.04 -12.79
N ASP A 161 2.05 13.72 -12.68
CA ASP A 161 2.48 14.75 -13.66
C ASP A 161 3.13 14.14 -14.91
N ILE A 162 3.36 12.84 -14.92
CA ILE A 162 4.05 12.10 -15.99
C ILE A 162 3.02 11.52 -16.96
N LEU A 163 3.11 11.90 -18.24
CA LEU A 163 2.34 11.31 -19.34
C LEU A 163 2.85 9.93 -19.75
#